data_35a5363b202337ba3a576b9c86ca99f6
#
_entry.id   35a5363b202337ba3a576b9c86ca99f6
#
_cell.length_a   1.000
_cell.length_b   1.000
_cell.length_c   1.000
_cell.angle_alpha   90.00
_cell.angle_beta   90.00
_cell.angle_gamma   90.00
#
_symmetry.space_group_name_H-M   'P 1'
#
loop_
_entity.id
_entity.type
_entity.pdbx_description
1 polymer ?
#
loop_
_entity_poly.entity_id
_entity_poly.type
_entity_poly.pdbx_seq_one_letter_code
_entity_poly.pdbx_strand_id
1 'polypeptide(L)'
;MDILIVEDNKELADLLCDFLRAENYTVSAVQTAEKALLLYEKYGARLVVLDIMLPGKDGFYVLETIRRSSNTPVLIVSAKTEKEDKLNGLNLGADDYIEKPYDIDIMLAKISGIFKRRYALDEITDGNIRINKASRTVYKNGKELEMTTKEFDLLLLLMENKGRALSKEYIFGQVWGSDSFSEQ
;
A
#
# COMPACT_ATOMS: atom_id res chain seq x y z
N MET A 1 5.03 -1.50 5.02
CA MET A 1 4.63 -0.07 5.09
C MET A 1 3.64 0.25 3.99
N ASP A 2 2.81 1.30 4.14
CA ASP A 2 1.90 1.68 3.08
C ASP A 2 2.62 2.39 1.94
N ILE A 3 3.45 3.38 2.24
CA ILE A 3 4.10 4.21 1.23
C ILE A 3 5.61 4.29 1.48
N LEU A 4 6.38 4.03 0.42
CA LEU A 4 7.81 4.32 0.36
C LEU A 4 8.01 5.54 -0.53
N ILE A 5 8.59 6.61 0.01
CA ILE A 5 8.98 7.81 -0.73
C ILE A 5 10.46 7.71 -1.08
N VAL A 6 10.79 7.96 -2.35
CA VAL A 6 12.17 8.01 -2.87
C VAL A 6 12.36 9.39 -3.47
N GLU A 7 12.99 10.28 -2.70
CA GLU A 7 13.16 11.72 -3.00
C GLU A 7 14.48 12.18 -2.40
N ASP A 8 15.37 12.76 -3.19
CA ASP A 8 16.69 13.19 -2.75
C ASP A 8 16.64 14.44 -1.88
N ASN A 9 15.68 15.33 -2.12
CA ASN A 9 15.44 16.50 -1.27
C ASN A 9 14.81 16.06 0.05
N LYS A 10 15.61 16.07 1.11
CA LYS A 10 15.17 15.63 2.43
C LYS A 10 14.00 16.46 2.99
N GLU A 11 14.03 17.78 2.81
CA GLU A 11 12.99 18.67 3.33
C GLU A 11 11.62 18.36 2.66
N LEU A 12 11.64 18.14 1.34
CA LEU A 12 10.45 17.75 0.60
C LEU A 12 9.97 16.36 1.02
N ALA A 13 10.87 15.40 1.18
CA ALA A 13 10.55 14.05 1.64
C ALA A 13 9.91 14.06 3.04
N ASP A 14 10.48 14.84 3.98
CA ASP A 14 9.95 14.97 5.35
C ASP A 14 8.56 15.62 5.32
N LEU A 15 8.36 16.68 4.53
CA LEU A 15 7.07 17.35 4.36
C LEU A 15 6.00 16.39 3.83
N LEU A 16 6.33 15.61 2.80
CA LEU A 16 5.43 14.60 2.23
C LEU A 16 5.09 13.51 3.26
N CYS A 17 6.08 13.08 4.05
CA CYS A 17 5.83 12.13 5.14
C CYS A 17 4.79 12.67 6.13
N ASP A 18 4.89 13.94 6.51
CA ASP A 18 3.99 14.54 7.49
C ASP A 18 2.54 14.62 6.95
N PHE A 19 2.36 15.06 5.71
CA PHE A 19 1.03 15.08 5.07
C PHE A 19 0.42 13.68 4.96
N LEU A 20 1.20 12.69 4.51
CA LEU A 20 0.70 11.34 4.33
C LEU A 20 0.41 10.64 5.66
N ARG A 21 1.18 10.92 6.72
CA ARG A 21 0.89 10.43 8.07
C ARG A 21 -0.38 11.05 8.64
N ALA A 22 -0.64 12.34 8.36
CA ALA A 22 -1.90 12.98 8.71
C ALA A 22 -3.12 12.29 8.08
N GLU A 23 -2.94 11.70 6.89
CA GLU A 23 -3.94 10.85 6.21
C GLU A 23 -3.93 9.38 6.69
N ASN A 24 -3.25 9.08 7.80
CA ASN A 24 -3.14 7.75 8.42
C ASN A 24 -2.39 6.70 7.60
N TYR A 25 -1.49 7.07 6.70
CA TYR A 25 -0.59 6.14 6.05
C TYR A 25 0.67 5.89 6.89
N THR A 26 1.17 4.65 6.87
CA THR A 26 2.52 4.35 7.36
C THR A 26 3.53 4.64 6.27
N VAL A 27 4.45 5.59 6.51
CA VAL A 27 5.34 6.16 5.49
C VAL A 27 6.79 6.07 5.92
N SER A 28 7.64 5.67 5.00
CA SER A 28 9.10 5.79 5.10
C SER A 28 9.64 6.53 3.89
N ALA A 29 10.68 7.34 4.09
CA ALA A 29 11.36 8.08 3.03
C ALA A 29 12.85 7.76 2.97
N VAL A 30 13.40 7.71 1.77
CA VAL A 30 14.82 7.51 1.50
C VAL A 30 15.27 8.41 0.35
N GLN A 31 16.57 8.72 0.29
CA GLN A 31 17.12 9.72 -0.61
C GLN A 31 17.86 9.13 -1.82
N THR A 32 18.02 7.81 -1.89
CA THR A 32 18.76 7.17 -3.00
C THR A 32 18.09 5.89 -3.47
N ALA A 33 18.33 5.53 -4.72
CA ALA A 33 17.84 4.31 -5.35
C ALA A 33 18.24 3.05 -4.57
N GLU A 34 19.50 2.97 -4.12
CA GLU A 34 20.02 1.82 -3.40
C GLU A 34 19.30 1.62 -2.06
N LYS A 35 19.12 2.69 -1.29
CA LYS A 35 18.37 2.62 -0.03
C LYS A 35 16.92 2.25 -0.26
N ALA A 36 16.31 2.76 -1.33
CA ALA A 36 14.94 2.43 -1.70
C ALA A 36 14.77 0.94 -1.95
N LEU A 37 15.64 0.34 -2.76
CA LEU A 37 15.57 -1.07 -3.09
C LEU A 37 15.84 -1.96 -1.88
N LEU A 38 16.84 -1.62 -1.03
CA LEU A 38 17.10 -2.35 0.22
C LEU A 38 15.90 -2.30 1.17
N LEU A 39 15.29 -1.14 1.34
CA LEU A 39 14.14 -0.99 2.23
C LEU A 39 12.90 -1.70 1.69
N TYR A 40 12.69 -1.60 0.37
CA TYR A 40 11.61 -2.27 -0.33
C TYR A 40 11.74 -3.80 -0.25
N GLU A 41 12.92 -4.35 -0.49
CA GLU A 41 13.17 -5.79 -0.39
C GLU A 41 12.91 -6.32 1.02
N LYS A 42 13.32 -5.55 2.05
CA LYS A 42 13.19 -5.97 3.45
C LYS A 42 11.78 -5.90 4.01
N TYR A 43 11.03 -4.86 3.66
CA TYR A 43 9.74 -4.55 4.31
C TYR A 43 8.55 -4.51 3.35
N GLY A 44 8.78 -4.43 2.05
CA GLY A 44 7.76 -4.16 1.06
C GLY A 44 7.12 -2.77 1.21
N ALA A 45 6.36 -2.38 0.20
CA ALA A 45 5.50 -1.20 0.23
C ALA A 45 4.24 -1.48 -0.58
N ARG A 46 3.13 -0.85 -0.21
CA ARG A 46 1.87 -0.92 -0.99
C ARG A 46 1.85 0.13 -2.12
N LEU A 47 2.65 1.17 -2.01
CA LEU A 47 2.87 2.20 -3.04
C LEU A 47 4.30 2.73 -2.92
N VAL A 48 4.94 2.97 -4.05
CA VAL A 48 6.20 3.71 -4.12
C VAL A 48 5.93 5.05 -4.78
N VAL A 49 6.27 6.15 -4.12
CA VAL A 49 6.32 7.51 -4.67
C VAL A 49 7.78 7.78 -5.03
N LEU A 50 8.06 7.99 -6.31
CA LEU A 50 9.40 7.88 -6.86
C LEU A 50 9.77 9.11 -7.67
N ASP A 51 10.77 9.86 -7.21
CA ASP A 51 11.44 10.83 -8.08
C ASP A 51 12.34 10.09 -9.08
N ILE A 52 12.28 10.53 -10.33
CA ILE A 52 13.18 10.02 -11.39
C ILE A 52 14.56 10.67 -11.28
N MET A 53 14.63 11.93 -10.85
CA MET A 53 15.85 12.71 -10.81
C MET A 53 16.68 12.47 -9.54
N LEU A 54 16.98 11.20 -9.27
CA LEU A 54 17.81 10.83 -8.12
C LEU A 54 19.31 10.95 -8.45
N PRO A 55 20.15 11.26 -7.46
CA PRO A 55 21.60 11.22 -7.64
C PRO A 55 22.10 9.79 -7.80
N GLY A 56 23.02 9.58 -8.73
CA GLY A 56 23.62 8.27 -9.01
C GLY A 56 22.76 7.43 -9.95
N LYS A 57 22.09 6.42 -9.43
CA LYS A 57 21.12 5.64 -10.21
C LYS A 57 19.78 6.34 -10.23
N ASP A 58 19.26 6.58 -11.43
CA ASP A 58 17.99 7.27 -11.62
C ASP A 58 16.77 6.45 -11.13
N GLY A 59 15.63 7.11 -11.02
CA GLY A 59 14.40 6.46 -10.57
C GLY A 59 13.87 5.41 -11.53
N PHE A 60 14.18 5.47 -12.83
CA PHE A 60 13.77 4.42 -13.77
C PHE A 60 14.41 3.08 -13.41
N TYR A 61 15.66 3.08 -12.94
CA TYR A 61 16.32 1.87 -12.44
C TYR A 61 15.55 1.25 -11.24
N VAL A 62 15.04 2.09 -10.33
CA VAL A 62 14.22 1.62 -9.21
C VAL A 62 12.92 1.00 -9.72
N LEU A 63 12.23 1.69 -10.64
CA LEU A 63 10.99 1.21 -11.25
C LEU A 63 11.18 -0.14 -11.93
N GLU A 64 12.16 -0.27 -12.81
CA GLU A 64 12.45 -1.52 -13.52
C GLU A 64 12.78 -2.67 -12.55
N THR A 65 13.56 -2.38 -11.50
CA THR A 65 13.92 -3.39 -10.49
C THR A 65 12.70 -3.89 -9.74
N ILE A 66 11.80 -3.00 -9.32
CA ILE A 66 10.54 -3.37 -8.68
C ILE A 66 9.68 -4.20 -9.64
N ARG A 67 9.58 -3.81 -10.91
CA ARG A 67 8.75 -4.50 -11.90
C ARG A 67 9.22 -5.92 -12.25
N ARG A 68 10.49 -6.25 -12.03
CA ARG A 68 11.00 -7.63 -12.21
C ARG A 68 10.41 -8.63 -11.23
N SER A 69 9.98 -8.18 -10.06
CA SER A 69 9.53 -9.06 -8.97
C SER A 69 8.14 -8.72 -8.41
N SER A 70 7.57 -7.56 -8.77
CA SER A 70 6.35 -7.08 -8.15
C SER A 70 5.52 -6.16 -9.05
N ASN A 71 4.21 -6.21 -8.83
CA ASN A 71 3.23 -5.27 -9.39
C ASN A 71 2.83 -4.17 -8.39
N THR A 72 3.67 -3.88 -7.39
CA THR A 72 3.44 -2.77 -6.45
C THR A 72 3.24 -1.47 -7.22
N PRO A 73 2.17 -0.71 -6.97
CA PRO A 73 1.95 0.57 -7.62
C PRO A 73 3.15 1.51 -7.46
N VAL A 74 3.49 2.21 -8.54
CA VAL A 74 4.53 3.24 -8.53
C VAL A 74 3.95 4.53 -9.11
N LEU A 75 3.97 5.59 -8.30
CA LEU A 75 3.63 6.96 -8.69
C LEU A 75 4.94 7.72 -8.92
N ILE A 76 5.20 8.09 -10.17
CA ILE A 76 6.36 8.92 -10.50
C ILE A 76 6.06 10.38 -10.17
N VAL A 77 7.03 11.05 -9.55
CA VAL A 77 6.99 12.49 -9.27
C VAL A 77 8.30 13.09 -9.77
N SER A 78 8.26 13.95 -10.79
CA SER A 78 9.50 14.46 -11.38
C SER A 78 9.36 15.85 -11.98
N ALA A 79 10.48 16.59 -12.02
CA ALA A 79 10.60 17.84 -12.75
C ALA A 79 10.76 17.64 -14.28
N LYS A 80 10.94 16.41 -14.74
CA LYS A 80 10.95 16.08 -16.17
C LYS A 80 9.55 16.23 -16.74
N THR A 81 9.36 17.22 -17.61
CA THR A 81 8.06 17.57 -18.19
C THR A 81 7.91 17.10 -19.63
N GLU A 82 8.98 16.58 -20.24
CA GLU A 82 8.95 16.14 -21.63
C GLU A 82 8.03 14.93 -21.81
N LYS A 83 7.29 14.95 -22.91
CA LYS A 83 6.33 13.89 -23.23
C LYS A 83 7.02 12.51 -23.29
N GLU A 84 8.26 12.47 -23.77
CA GLU A 84 9.04 11.24 -23.88
C GLU A 84 9.37 10.63 -22.53
N ASP A 85 9.76 11.42 -21.53
CA ASP A 85 10.05 10.94 -20.19
C ASP A 85 8.79 10.37 -19.50
N LYS A 86 7.65 11.05 -19.68
CA LYS A 86 6.35 10.56 -19.16
C LYS A 86 5.94 9.25 -19.81
N LEU A 87 6.04 9.17 -21.14
CA LEU A 87 5.72 7.95 -21.87
C LEU A 87 6.65 6.81 -21.48
N ASN A 88 7.95 7.09 -21.28
CA ASN A 88 8.92 6.11 -20.84
C ASN A 88 8.53 5.54 -19.45
N GLY A 89 8.24 6.41 -18.48
CA GLY A 89 7.81 5.97 -17.14
C GLY A 89 6.56 5.10 -17.17
N LEU A 90 5.54 5.51 -17.95
CA LEU A 90 4.31 4.73 -18.09
C LEU A 90 4.53 3.41 -18.83
N ASN A 91 5.35 3.39 -19.89
CA ASN A 91 5.70 2.18 -20.63
C ASN A 91 6.50 1.19 -19.78
N LEU A 92 7.34 1.68 -18.86
CA LEU A 92 8.05 0.87 -17.88
C LEU A 92 7.13 0.35 -16.76
N GLY A 93 5.85 0.73 -16.78
CA GLY A 93 4.83 0.21 -15.89
C GLY A 93 4.57 1.06 -14.66
N ALA A 94 4.86 2.37 -14.66
CA ALA A 94 4.34 3.28 -13.64
C ALA A 94 2.82 3.35 -13.70
N ASP A 95 2.18 3.49 -12.56
CA ASP A 95 0.72 3.54 -12.46
C ASP A 95 0.17 4.95 -12.68
N ASP A 96 0.97 5.97 -12.40
CA ASP A 96 0.64 7.38 -12.68
C ASP A 96 1.91 8.25 -12.63
N TYR A 97 1.77 9.52 -13.04
CA TYR A 97 2.84 10.51 -13.12
C TYR A 97 2.38 11.87 -12.59
N ILE A 98 3.23 12.55 -11.82
CA ILE A 98 3.02 13.93 -11.34
C ILE A 98 4.23 14.79 -11.73
N GLU A 99 3.96 15.95 -12.32
CA GLU A 99 5.00 16.93 -12.63
C GLU A 99 5.27 17.84 -11.45
N LYS A 100 6.55 18.11 -11.17
CA LYS A 100 6.95 19.17 -10.24
C LYS A 100 6.99 20.54 -10.97
N PRO A 101 6.50 21.63 -10.35
CA PRO A 101 5.88 21.73 -9.04
C PRO A 101 4.42 21.20 -9.06
N TYR A 102 3.99 20.56 -7.99
CA TYR A 102 2.64 20.01 -7.86
C TYR A 102 1.93 20.54 -6.61
N ASP A 103 0.60 20.51 -6.68
CA ASP A 103 -0.26 20.73 -5.54
C ASP A 103 -0.33 19.46 -4.68
N ILE A 104 -0.18 19.61 -3.36
CA ILE A 104 -0.20 18.48 -2.44
C ILE A 104 -1.56 17.76 -2.43
N ASP A 105 -2.66 18.50 -2.58
CA ASP A 105 -4.00 17.91 -2.63
C ASP A 105 -4.20 17.04 -3.86
N ILE A 106 -3.59 17.41 -4.99
CA ILE A 106 -3.59 16.59 -6.21
C ILE A 106 -2.79 15.30 -5.97
N MET A 107 -1.64 15.38 -5.32
CA MET A 107 -0.85 14.20 -4.98
C MET A 107 -1.62 13.26 -4.04
N LEU A 108 -2.22 13.79 -2.98
CA LEU A 108 -3.03 13.02 -2.03
C LEU A 108 -4.23 12.35 -2.72
N ALA A 109 -4.91 13.07 -3.62
CA ALA A 109 -6.02 12.52 -4.40
C ALA A 109 -5.57 11.36 -5.31
N LYS A 110 -4.42 11.49 -5.99
CA LYS A 110 -3.85 10.41 -6.83
C LYS A 110 -3.46 9.19 -6.00
N ILE A 111 -2.79 9.40 -4.87
CA ILE A 111 -2.42 8.33 -3.93
C ILE A 111 -3.68 7.60 -3.44
N SER A 112 -4.68 8.33 -2.93
CA SER A 112 -5.96 7.76 -2.52
C SER A 112 -6.64 6.99 -3.66
N GLY A 113 -6.62 7.52 -4.89
CA GLY A 113 -7.14 6.85 -6.06
C GLY A 113 -6.43 5.54 -6.39
N ILE A 114 -5.09 5.49 -6.27
CA ILE A 114 -4.31 4.27 -6.46
C ILE A 114 -4.69 3.23 -5.39
N PHE A 115 -4.73 3.63 -4.11
CA PHE A 115 -5.13 2.73 -3.04
C PHE A 115 -6.55 2.17 -3.24
N LYS A 116 -7.50 3.02 -3.60
CA LYS A 116 -8.88 2.59 -3.89
C LYS A 116 -8.94 1.58 -5.03
N ARG A 117 -8.24 1.80 -6.14
CA ARG A 117 -8.27 0.89 -7.29
C ARG A 117 -7.57 -0.44 -7.01
N ARG A 118 -6.43 -0.41 -6.30
CA ARG A 118 -5.59 -1.59 -6.09
C ARG A 118 -6.03 -2.43 -4.88
N TYR A 119 -6.51 -1.76 -3.83
CA TYR A 119 -6.73 -2.40 -2.52
C TYR A 119 -8.16 -2.31 -2.01
N ALA A 120 -9.11 -1.76 -2.79
CA ALA A 120 -10.53 -1.71 -2.40
C ALA A 120 -11.13 -3.11 -2.16
N LEU A 121 -10.61 -4.14 -2.85
CA LEU A 121 -10.99 -5.52 -2.64
C LEU A 121 -10.38 -6.12 -1.36
N ASP A 122 -9.32 -5.50 -0.85
CA ASP A 122 -8.64 -5.93 0.38
C ASP A 122 -9.23 -5.28 1.63
N GLU A 123 -10.13 -4.31 1.48
CA GLU A 123 -10.80 -3.65 2.61
C GLU A 123 -12.28 -3.98 2.66
N ILE A 124 -12.73 -4.44 3.82
CA ILE A 124 -14.14 -4.61 4.14
C ILE A 124 -14.48 -3.63 5.24
N THR A 125 -15.52 -2.82 5.01
CA THR A 125 -16.03 -1.87 6.01
C THR A 125 -17.48 -2.19 6.33
N ASP A 126 -17.80 -2.26 7.63
CA ASP A 126 -19.16 -2.38 8.12
C ASP A 126 -19.35 -1.52 9.37
N GLY A 127 -20.17 -0.49 9.25
CA GLY A 127 -20.36 0.49 10.29
C GLY A 127 -19.04 1.18 10.66
N ASN A 128 -18.59 0.97 11.88
CA ASN A 128 -17.35 1.54 12.42
C ASN A 128 -16.16 0.56 12.41
N ILE A 129 -16.33 -0.63 11.82
CA ILE A 129 -15.28 -1.64 11.70
C ILE A 129 -14.74 -1.61 10.26
N ARG A 130 -13.42 -1.56 10.14
CA ARG A 130 -12.69 -1.69 8.87
C ARG A 130 -11.65 -2.79 9.00
N ILE A 131 -11.69 -3.75 8.09
CA ILE A 131 -10.69 -4.83 7.98
C ILE A 131 -9.85 -4.58 6.73
N ASN A 132 -8.54 -4.62 6.87
CA ASN A 132 -7.62 -4.73 5.74
C ASN A 132 -7.14 -6.18 5.66
N LYS A 133 -7.52 -6.89 4.60
CA LYS A 133 -7.17 -8.30 4.38
C LYS A 133 -5.67 -8.49 4.13
N ALA A 134 -5.07 -7.60 3.36
CA ALA A 134 -3.67 -7.71 2.95
C ALA A 134 -2.71 -7.55 4.14
N SER A 135 -2.95 -6.54 5.00
CA SER A 135 -2.15 -6.32 6.22
C SER A 135 -2.64 -7.12 7.42
N ARG A 136 -3.81 -7.77 7.33
CA ARG A 136 -4.49 -8.48 8.43
C ARG A 136 -4.72 -7.59 9.66
N THR A 137 -5.09 -6.32 9.42
CA THR A 137 -5.36 -5.33 10.46
C THR A 137 -6.85 -5.01 10.54
N VAL A 138 -7.31 -4.72 11.74
CA VAL A 138 -8.70 -4.34 12.03
C VAL A 138 -8.71 -3.00 12.73
N TYR A 139 -9.60 -2.12 12.29
CA TYR A 139 -9.82 -0.81 12.92
C TYR A 139 -11.27 -0.71 13.40
N LYS A 140 -11.47 -0.18 14.58
CA LYS A 140 -12.77 0.19 15.13
C LYS A 140 -12.77 1.66 15.54
N ASN A 141 -13.66 2.47 14.97
CA ASN A 141 -13.69 3.93 15.17
C ASN A 141 -12.32 4.58 14.85
N GLY A 142 -11.62 4.11 13.82
CA GLY A 142 -10.30 4.62 13.41
C GLY A 142 -9.11 4.16 14.27
N LYS A 143 -9.33 3.41 15.35
CA LYS A 143 -8.27 2.84 16.19
C LYS A 143 -8.02 1.39 15.79
N GLU A 144 -6.75 1.03 15.64
CA GLU A 144 -6.35 -0.34 15.40
C GLU A 144 -6.65 -1.22 16.60
N LEU A 145 -7.19 -2.42 16.32
CA LEU A 145 -7.45 -3.45 17.31
C LEU A 145 -6.38 -4.53 17.20
N GLU A 146 -5.74 -4.84 18.32
CA GLU A 146 -4.90 -6.03 18.41
C GLU A 146 -5.79 -7.27 18.45
N MET A 147 -5.54 -8.19 17.52
CA MET A 147 -6.29 -9.44 17.39
C MET A 147 -5.31 -10.60 17.14
N THR A 148 -5.65 -11.75 17.70
CA THR A 148 -4.98 -13.00 17.33
C THR A 148 -5.34 -13.40 15.91
N THR A 149 -4.54 -14.26 15.30
CA THR A 149 -4.81 -14.80 13.94
C THR A 149 -6.22 -15.37 13.82
N LYS A 150 -6.68 -16.13 14.81
CA LYS A 150 -7.99 -16.78 14.79
C LYS A 150 -9.15 -15.81 14.97
N GLU A 151 -8.98 -14.79 15.80
CA GLU A 151 -9.98 -13.71 15.95
C GLU A 151 -10.11 -12.92 14.66
N PHE A 152 -8.99 -12.61 14.01
CA PHE A 152 -9.00 -11.96 12.71
C PHE A 152 -9.73 -12.81 11.65
N ASP A 153 -9.38 -14.11 11.51
CA ASP A 153 -9.97 -15.02 10.55
C ASP A 153 -11.47 -15.18 10.78
N LEU A 154 -11.90 -15.28 12.03
CA LEU A 154 -13.32 -15.35 12.38
C LEU A 154 -14.07 -14.06 12.01
N LEU A 155 -13.52 -12.91 12.38
CA LEU A 155 -14.14 -11.62 12.05
C LEU A 155 -14.23 -11.41 10.54
N LEU A 156 -13.17 -11.72 9.82
CA LEU A 156 -13.13 -11.63 8.36
C LEU A 156 -14.21 -12.53 7.73
N LEU A 157 -14.29 -13.79 8.16
CA LEU A 157 -15.29 -14.74 7.67
C LEU A 157 -16.72 -14.22 7.87
N LEU A 158 -17.01 -13.67 9.05
CA LEU A 158 -18.34 -13.14 9.37
C LEU A 158 -18.67 -11.90 8.52
N MET A 159 -17.71 -10.98 8.34
CA MET A 159 -17.91 -9.77 7.55
C MET A 159 -18.08 -10.08 6.05
N GLU A 160 -17.36 -11.07 5.52
CA GLU A 160 -17.52 -11.53 4.12
C GLU A 160 -18.86 -12.19 3.85
N ASN A 161 -19.48 -12.77 4.89
CA ASN A 161 -20.77 -13.46 4.80
C ASN A 161 -21.91 -12.70 5.49
N LYS A 162 -21.79 -11.36 5.58
CA LYS A 162 -22.84 -10.53 6.18
C LYS A 162 -24.22 -10.80 5.60
N GLY A 163 -25.20 -10.96 6.47
CA GLY A 163 -26.59 -11.25 6.12
C GLY A 163 -26.86 -12.74 5.75
N ARG A 164 -25.86 -13.62 5.89
CA ARG A 164 -26.02 -15.06 5.71
C ARG A 164 -25.87 -15.78 7.04
N ALA A 165 -26.74 -16.75 7.30
CA ALA A 165 -26.57 -17.66 8.43
C ALA A 165 -25.47 -18.68 8.07
N LEU A 166 -24.46 -18.80 8.91
CA LEU A 166 -23.39 -19.79 8.78
C LEU A 166 -23.57 -20.86 9.85
N SER A 167 -23.37 -22.13 9.48
CA SER A 167 -23.40 -23.22 10.47
C SER A 167 -22.14 -23.17 11.35
N LYS A 168 -22.24 -23.69 12.56
CA LYS A 168 -21.12 -23.80 13.48
C LYS A 168 -19.98 -24.62 12.89
N GLU A 169 -20.31 -25.71 12.22
CA GLU A 169 -19.38 -26.63 11.57
C GLU A 169 -18.61 -25.91 10.44
N TYR A 170 -19.34 -25.10 9.64
CA TYR A 170 -18.71 -24.32 8.58
C TYR A 170 -17.73 -23.29 9.14
N ILE A 171 -18.17 -22.51 10.15
CA ILE A 171 -17.30 -21.50 10.80
C ILE A 171 -16.07 -22.17 11.36
N PHE A 172 -16.24 -23.27 12.08
CA PHE A 172 -15.15 -23.99 12.71
C PHE A 172 -14.16 -24.54 11.68
N GLY A 173 -14.65 -25.17 10.61
CA GLY A 173 -13.82 -25.69 9.52
C GLY A 173 -13.01 -24.61 8.80
N GLN A 174 -13.59 -23.42 8.57
CA GLN A 174 -12.90 -22.32 7.90
C GLN A 174 -11.82 -21.67 8.78
N VAL A 175 -12.07 -21.53 10.07
CA VAL A 175 -11.17 -20.80 10.97
C VAL A 175 -10.14 -21.72 11.63
N TRP A 176 -10.51 -22.94 12.01
CA TRP A 176 -9.62 -23.88 12.74
C TRP A 176 -9.15 -25.08 11.94
N GLY A 177 -9.75 -25.34 10.77
CA GLY A 177 -9.46 -26.49 9.92
C GLY A 177 -10.29 -27.73 10.29
N SER A 178 -10.41 -28.66 9.33
CA SER A 178 -11.22 -29.88 9.49
C SER A 178 -10.65 -30.89 10.50
N ASP A 179 -9.37 -30.79 10.84
CA ASP A 179 -8.70 -31.78 11.70
C ASP A 179 -9.00 -31.62 13.20
N SER A 180 -9.67 -30.52 13.58
CA SER A 180 -10.00 -30.24 14.99
C SER A 180 -11.29 -30.91 15.49
N PHE A 181 -12.02 -31.63 14.64
CA PHE A 181 -13.23 -32.37 15.02
C PHE A 181 -12.96 -33.83 15.46
N SER A 182 -11.69 -34.26 15.44
CA SER A 182 -11.33 -35.66 15.70
C SER A 182 -11.05 -35.99 17.18
N GLU A 183 -11.18 -35.06 18.09
CA GLU A 183 -11.00 -35.29 19.52
C GLU A 183 -12.25 -34.86 20.34
N GLN A 184 -13.28 -35.68 20.29
CA GLN A 184 -14.23 -35.89 21.40
C GLN A 184 -14.82 -37.29 21.34
#